data_9b4e51d63b7dc1f18281ddb49b61eeb3
#
_entry.id   9b4e51d63b7dc1f18281ddb49b61eeb3
#
_cell.length_a   1.000
_cell.length_b   1.000
_cell.length_c   1.000
_cell.angle_alpha   90.00
_cell.angle_beta   90.00
_cell.angle_gamma   90.00
#
_symmetry.space_group_name_H-M   'P 1'
#
loop_
_entity.id
_entity.type
_entity.pdbx_description
1 polymer ?
#
loop_
_entity_poly.entity_id
_entity_poly.type
_entity_poly.pdbx_seq_one_letter_code
_entity_poly.pdbx_strand_id
1 'polypeptide(L)'
;ADNTPAATPEGPPAAVKSSFEAVAARLDPNGHLYAYLSTEQALARLGEGLEGLITLAKTGTEAGSSLMDNPFVAPIIEGMLGVVEPAYRQSGIGEISGVGMSSLALEEDLWRSKMFVHHQPGKGSGLIWDAFGKRPHTLEVLSLAPDNTAALMHSDLDVKRVIDWADTVFGEMLGGESIMANAPPEVQDILDSF
;
A
#
# COMPACT_ATOMS: atom_id res chain seq x y z
N ALA A 1 -3.47 -47.42 32.67
CA ALA A 1 -2.56 -47.27 31.53
C ALA A 1 -2.86 -45.94 30.87
N ASP A 2 -1.97 -44.98 31.13
CA ASP A 2 -2.08 -43.58 30.63
C ASP A 2 -1.44 -43.54 29.24
N ASN A 3 -2.27 -43.31 28.24
CA ASN A 3 -1.88 -43.28 26.84
C ASN A 3 -1.83 -41.83 26.36
N THR A 4 -0.90 -41.05 26.91
CA THR A 4 -0.64 -39.70 26.41
C THR A 4 0.13 -39.82 25.08
N PRO A 5 -0.37 -39.35 23.93
CA PRO A 5 0.37 -39.38 22.69
C PRO A 5 1.60 -38.45 22.81
N ALA A 6 2.78 -39.00 22.52
CA ALA A 6 4.03 -38.25 22.48
C ALA A 6 3.90 -37.11 21.46
N ALA A 7 4.17 -35.87 21.90
CA ALA A 7 4.28 -34.72 21.06
C ALA A 7 5.33 -34.95 19.97
N THR A 8 4.91 -34.87 18.71
CA THR A 8 5.82 -34.89 17.57
C THR A 8 6.78 -33.68 17.73
N PRO A 9 8.10 -33.86 17.64
CA PRO A 9 9.02 -32.74 17.72
C PRO A 9 8.74 -31.78 16.56
N GLU A 10 8.37 -30.54 16.85
CA GLU A 10 8.32 -29.49 15.87
C GLU A 10 9.70 -29.36 15.23
N GLY A 11 9.73 -29.56 13.91
CA GLY A 11 10.94 -29.32 13.14
C GLY A 11 11.39 -27.86 13.28
N PRO A 12 12.68 -27.57 13.01
CA PRO A 12 13.20 -26.22 13.12
C PRO A 12 12.32 -25.27 12.30
N PRO A 13 12.02 -24.06 12.83
CA PRO A 13 11.18 -23.09 12.12
C PRO A 13 11.74 -22.85 10.72
N ALA A 14 10.88 -22.92 9.72
CA ALA A 14 11.27 -22.67 8.34
C ALA A 14 12.00 -21.31 8.27
N ALA A 15 13.21 -21.31 7.72
CA ALA A 15 14.00 -20.09 7.58
C ALA A 15 13.17 -19.02 6.89
N VAL A 16 13.06 -17.86 7.52
CA VAL A 16 12.35 -16.70 6.95
C VAL A 16 13.09 -16.31 5.68
N LYS A 17 12.44 -16.52 4.54
CA LYS A 17 13.00 -16.09 3.24
C LYS A 17 13.16 -14.58 3.23
N SER A 18 14.26 -14.10 2.67
CA SER A 18 14.43 -12.68 2.42
C SER A 18 13.29 -12.15 1.49
N SER A 19 12.96 -10.86 1.59
CA SER A 19 11.96 -10.26 0.71
C SER A 19 12.34 -10.43 -0.77
N PHE A 20 13.63 -10.40 -1.09
CA PHE A 20 14.12 -10.71 -2.44
C PHE A 20 13.77 -12.13 -2.90
N GLU A 21 14.06 -13.15 -2.09
CA GLU A 21 13.75 -14.54 -2.41
C GLU A 21 12.25 -14.79 -2.56
N ALA A 22 11.44 -14.15 -1.70
CA ALA A 22 9.98 -14.25 -1.78
C ALA A 22 9.43 -13.63 -3.07
N VAL A 23 9.96 -12.48 -3.48
CA VAL A 23 9.59 -11.80 -4.72
C VAL A 23 10.11 -12.57 -5.93
N ALA A 24 11.38 -12.95 -5.93
CA ALA A 24 12.02 -13.67 -7.03
C ALA A 24 11.31 -14.99 -7.38
N ALA A 25 10.80 -15.70 -6.37
CA ALA A 25 10.05 -16.93 -6.57
C ALA A 25 8.72 -16.76 -7.34
N ARG A 26 8.23 -15.53 -7.48
CA ARG A 26 6.97 -15.19 -8.15
C ARG A 26 7.15 -14.56 -9.54
N LEU A 27 8.36 -14.18 -9.88
CA LEU A 27 8.72 -13.52 -11.13
C LEU A 27 9.33 -14.48 -12.14
N ASP A 28 9.33 -14.08 -13.40
CA ASP A 28 9.97 -14.83 -14.49
C ASP A 28 11.45 -14.42 -14.61
N PRO A 29 12.42 -15.30 -14.32
CA PRO A 29 13.84 -14.92 -14.22
C PRO A 29 14.52 -14.69 -15.59
N ASN A 30 13.91 -15.17 -16.69
CA ASN A 30 14.51 -15.17 -18.03
C ASN A 30 13.86 -14.16 -18.99
N GLY A 31 13.29 -13.08 -18.47
CA GLY A 31 12.59 -12.07 -19.26
C GLY A 31 13.54 -10.98 -19.78
N HIS A 32 13.01 -10.07 -20.60
CA HIS A 32 13.69 -8.89 -21.09
C HIS A 32 13.77 -7.78 -20.03
N LEU A 33 12.87 -7.84 -19.05
CA LEU A 33 12.86 -6.95 -17.90
C LEU A 33 12.79 -7.78 -16.64
N TYR A 34 13.64 -7.45 -15.70
CA TYR A 34 13.58 -7.91 -14.32
C TYR A 34 13.99 -6.76 -13.41
N ALA A 35 13.11 -6.40 -12.49
CA ALA A 35 13.39 -5.36 -11.51
C ALA A 35 12.96 -5.80 -10.12
N TYR A 36 13.73 -5.42 -9.12
CA TYR A 36 13.41 -5.60 -7.71
C TYR A 36 13.77 -4.35 -6.93
N LEU A 37 12.88 -3.95 -6.04
CA LEU A 37 13.09 -2.86 -5.09
C LEU A 37 12.82 -3.38 -3.67
N SER A 38 13.83 -3.28 -2.80
CA SER A 38 13.63 -3.44 -1.35
C SER A 38 12.96 -2.19 -0.80
N THR A 39 11.68 -2.25 -0.54
CA THR A 39 10.93 -1.12 0.02
C THR A 39 11.28 -0.92 1.50
N GLU A 40 11.64 -1.97 2.22
CA GLU A 40 12.10 -1.88 3.61
C GLU A 40 13.31 -0.94 3.74
N GLN A 41 14.30 -1.11 2.86
CA GLN A 41 15.47 -0.23 2.85
C GLN A 41 15.16 1.18 2.34
N ALA A 42 14.31 1.29 1.34
CA ALA A 42 13.91 2.58 0.78
C ALA A 42 13.08 3.39 1.79
N LEU A 43 12.12 2.76 2.46
CA LEU A 43 11.25 3.40 3.46
C LEU A 43 12.02 3.75 4.73
N ALA A 44 12.97 2.93 5.17
CA ALA A 44 13.85 3.26 6.28
C ALA A 44 14.63 4.55 6.00
N ARG A 45 15.22 4.69 4.81
CA ARG A 45 15.94 5.91 4.41
C ARG A 45 15.03 7.12 4.25
N LEU A 46 13.80 6.93 3.75
CA LEU A 46 12.81 8.01 3.68
C LEU A 46 12.35 8.45 5.07
N GLY A 47 12.14 7.49 5.99
CA GLY A 47 11.82 7.76 7.38
C GLY A 47 12.92 8.57 8.08
N GLU A 48 14.17 8.14 7.95
CA GLU A 48 15.34 8.88 8.47
C GLU A 48 15.41 10.30 7.90
N GLY A 49 15.16 10.46 6.59
CA GLY A 49 15.13 11.76 5.92
C GLY A 49 13.99 12.65 6.45
N LEU A 50 12.80 12.10 6.64
CA LEU A 50 11.64 12.81 7.16
C LEU A 50 11.86 13.21 8.63
N GLU A 51 12.34 12.28 9.46
CA GLU A 51 12.70 12.60 10.87
C GLU A 51 13.79 13.65 10.95
N GLY A 52 14.76 13.62 10.03
CA GLY A 52 15.79 14.65 9.91
C GLY A 52 15.18 16.02 9.59
N LEU A 53 14.23 16.11 8.66
CA LEU A 53 13.53 17.35 8.34
C LEU A 53 12.67 17.84 9.50
N ILE A 54 11.93 16.95 10.15
CA ILE A 54 11.13 17.28 11.35
C ILE A 54 12.03 17.79 12.47
N THR A 55 13.17 17.12 12.70
CA THR A 55 14.13 17.53 13.72
C THR A 55 14.74 18.88 13.38
N LEU A 56 15.13 19.11 12.13
CA LEU A 56 15.62 20.40 11.66
C LEU A 56 14.60 21.51 11.88
N ALA A 57 13.34 21.25 11.57
CA ALA A 57 12.25 22.20 11.79
C ALA A 57 12.00 22.49 13.28
N LYS A 58 12.15 21.49 14.17
CA LYS A 58 11.87 21.61 15.61
C LYS A 58 13.07 22.09 16.43
N THR A 59 14.30 21.84 16.03
CA THR A 59 15.52 22.11 16.84
C THR A 59 16.06 23.54 16.74
N GLY A 60 15.36 24.43 16.04
CA GLY A 60 15.71 25.87 16.07
C GLY A 60 17.10 26.20 15.53
N THR A 61 17.63 25.39 14.61
CA THR A 61 18.77 25.83 13.80
C THR A 61 18.35 27.07 13.01
N GLU A 62 19.29 27.99 12.70
CA GLU A 62 18.96 29.23 11.99
C GLU A 62 18.10 29.00 10.73
N ALA A 63 18.28 27.86 10.05
CA ALA A 63 17.46 27.48 8.91
C ALA A 63 16.06 26.96 9.29
N GLY A 64 15.93 26.21 10.39
CA GLY A 64 14.65 25.66 10.86
C GLY A 64 13.78 26.70 11.54
N SER A 65 14.37 27.55 12.39
CA SER A 65 13.66 28.65 13.01
C SER A 65 13.13 29.64 11.98
N SER A 66 13.92 29.97 10.97
CA SER A 66 13.53 30.87 9.87
C SER A 66 12.33 30.33 9.06
N LEU A 67 12.20 29.00 8.90
CA LEU A 67 11.07 28.38 8.21
C LEU A 67 9.81 28.37 9.09
N MET A 68 9.96 28.02 10.37
CA MET A 68 8.84 27.96 11.32
C MET A 68 8.39 29.32 11.82
N ASP A 69 9.27 30.32 11.83
CA ASP A 69 8.90 31.69 12.12
C ASP A 69 8.18 32.40 10.95
N ASN A 70 8.20 31.78 9.77
CA ASN A 70 7.50 32.32 8.61
C ASN A 70 5.99 31.98 8.69
N PRO A 71 5.10 32.99 8.86
CA PRO A 71 3.68 32.78 9.06
C PRO A 71 2.96 32.13 7.88
N PHE A 72 3.60 32.05 6.70
CA PHE A 72 3.06 31.37 5.52
C PHE A 72 3.59 29.95 5.36
N VAL A 73 4.78 29.67 5.86
CA VAL A 73 5.45 28.36 5.67
C VAL A 73 5.13 27.39 6.81
N ALA A 74 5.11 27.89 8.05
CA ALA A 74 4.83 27.07 9.23
C ALA A 74 3.50 26.29 9.12
N PRO A 75 2.36 26.91 8.77
CA PRO A 75 1.09 26.16 8.64
C PRO A 75 1.12 25.11 7.55
N ILE A 76 1.89 25.33 6.47
CA ILE A 76 2.04 24.35 5.39
C ILE A 76 2.83 23.14 5.88
N ILE A 77 3.93 23.36 6.58
CA ILE A 77 4.75 22.27 7.15
C ILE A 77 3.96 21.50 8.20
N GLU A 78 3.28 22.19 9.11
CA GLU A 78 2.45 21.55 10.13
C GLU A 78 1.30 20.75 9.52
N GLY A 79 0.62 21.30 8.51
CA GLY A 79 -0.43 20.61 7.77
C GLY A 79 0.10 19.37 7.04
N MET A 80 1.25 19.48 6.37
CA MET A 80 1.89 18.33 5.73
C MET A 80 2.26 17.23 6.74
N LEU A 81 2.83 17.60 7.88
CA LEU A 81 3.19 16.63 8.92
C LEU A 81 1.95 15.99 9.54
N GLY A 82 0.88 16.76 9.74
CA GLY A 82 -0.41 16.24 10.23
C GLY A 82 -1.06 15.21 9.29
N VAL A 83 -0.80 15.28 8.00
CA VAL A 83 -1.37 14.37 6.99
C VAL A 83 -0.43 13.21 6.65
N VAL A 84 0.86 13.48 6.48
CA VAL A 84 1.82 12.47 5.98
C VAL A 84 1.98 11.31 6.94
N GLU A 85 2.08 11.56 8.24
CA GLU A 85 2.25 10.48 9.23
C GLU A 85 1.01 9.58 9.32
N PRO A 86 -0.22 10.09 9.50
CA PRO A 86 -1.43 9.26 9.48
C PRO A 86 -1.61 8.52 8.15
N ALA A 87 -1.39 9.19 7.02
CA ALA A 87 -1.50 8.59 5.70
C ALA A 87 -0.53 7.40 5.55
N TYR A 88 0.71 7.57 5.94
CA TYR A 88 1.72 6.52 5.90
C TYR A 88 1.36 5.34 6.81
N ARG A 89 1.00 5.61 8.07
CA ARG A 89 0.66 4.57 9.05
C ARG A 89 -0.57 3.77 8.67
N GLN A 90 -1.61 4.44 8.19
CA GLN A 90 -2.90 3.82 7.90
C GLN A 90 -2.99 3.24 6.49
N SER A 91 -2.12 3.66 5.59
CA SER A 91 -2.08 3.10 4.22
C SER A 91 -1.65 1.64 4.17
N GLY A 92 -0.81 1.19 5.10
CA GLY A 92 -0.16 -0.12 5.06
C GLY A 92 1.05 -0.18 4.12
N ILE A 93 1.48 0.95 3.52
CA ILE A 93 2.68 1.03 2.66
C ILE A 93 3.93 0.62 3.44
N GLY A 94 4.03 0.99 4.73
CA GLY A 94 5.15 0.64 5.59
C GLY A 94 5.32 -0.87 5.82
N GLU A 95 4.33 -1.67 5.49
CA GLU A 95 4.38 -3.13 5.62
C GLU A 95 4.90 -3.83 4.37
N ILE A 96 5.05 -3.12 3.25
CA ILE A 96 5.67 -3.63 2.03
C ILE A 96 7.15 -3.81 2.28
N SER A 97 7.66 -5.02 2.09
CA SER A 97 9.08 -5.34 2.25
C SER A 97 9.83 -5.46 0.93
N GLY A 98 9.12 -5.66 -0.17
CA GLY A 98 9.72 -5.72 -1.49
C GLY A 98 8.69 -5.66 -2.60
N VAL A 99 9.08 -5.06 -3.70
CA VAL A 99 8.31 -5.01 -4.95
C VAL A 99 9.18 -5.51 -6.08
N GLY A 100 8.63 -6.34 -6.94
CA GLY A 100 9.32 -6.80 -8.11
C GLY A 100 8.45 -6.86 -9.34
N MET A 101 9.08 -6.76 -10.50
CA MET A 101 8.43 -6.96 -11.77
C MET A 101 9.33 -7.70 -12.74
N SER A 102 8.69 -8.42 -13.64
CA SER A 102 9.36 -9.09 -14.76
C SER A 102 8.50 -9.00 -16.01
N SER A 103 9.13 -9.01 -17.18
CA SER A 103 8.44 -9.09 -18.46
C SER A 103 9.17 -10.05 -19.37
N LEU A 104 8.43 -11.01 -19.91
CA LEU A 104 8.91 -12.11 -20.76
C LEU A 104 8.12 -12.11 -22.07
N ALA A 105 8.81 -12.11 -23.22
CA ALA A 105 8.18 -12.39 -24.49
C ALA A 105 7.80 -13.88 -24.54
N LEU A 106 6.54 -14.16 -24.83
CA LEU A 106 6.04 -15.52 -25.02
C LEU A 106 6.10 -15.93 -26.49
N GLU A 107 5.69 -15.02 -27.36
CA GLU A 107 5.64 -15.17 -28.82
C GLU A 107 5.97 -13.82 -29.47
N GLU A 108 6.03 -13.76 -30.79
CA GLU A 108 6.12 -12.51 -31.52
C GLU A 108 4.92 -11.64 -31.16
N ASP A 109 5.16 -10.43 -30.66
CA ASP A 109 4.15 -9.46 -30.19
C ASP A 109 3.33 -9.83 -28.95
N LEU A 110 3.62 -10.95 -28.27
CA LEU A 110 2.94 -11.33 -27.03
C LEU A 110 3.89 -11.33 -25.84
N TRP A 111 3.57 -10.49 -24.84
CA TRP A 111 4.37 -10.32 -23.65
C TRP A 111 3.59 -10.70 -22.40
N ARG A 112 4.26 -11.39 -21.49
CA ARG A 112 3.75 -11.61 -20.13
C ARG A 112 4.51 -10.74 -19.14
N SER A 113 3.82 -9.79 -18.54
CA SER A 113 4.36 -8.99 -17.44
C SER A 113 3.78 -9.44 -16.12
N LYS A 114 4.63 -9.56 -15.11
CA LYS A 114 4.25 -9.86 -13.73
C LYS A 114 4.74 -8.76 -12.82
N MET A 115 3.91 -8.39 -11.87
CA MET A 115 4.28 -7.55 -10.75
C MET A 115 3.90 -8.28 -9.47
N PHE A 116 4.79 -8.26 -8.50
CA PHE A 116 4.55 -8.86 -7.20
C PHE A 116 4.97 -7.92 -6.08
N VAL A 117 4.06 -7.72 -5.14
CA VAL A 117 4.28 -6.94 -3.92
C VAL A 117 4.31 -7.91 -2.74
N HIS A 118 5.40 -7.88 -2.00
CA HIS A 118 5.59 -8.71 -0.81
C HIS A 118 5.49 -7.85 0.45
N HIS A 119 4.72 -8.31 1.42
CA HIS A 119 4.67 -7.71 2.75
C HIS A 119 5.32 -8.61 3.79
N GLN A 120 5.71 -8.04 4.90
CA GLN A 120 6.29 -8.78 6.01
C GLN A 120 5.30 -9.82 6.57
N PRO A 121 5.75 -11.02 6.95
CA PRO A 121 4.89 -12.03 7.55
C PRO A 121 4.17 -11.51 8.80
N GLY A 122 2.88 -11.81 8.91
CA GLY A 122 2.04 -11.33 10.01
C GLY A 122 1.62 -9.85 9.92
N LYS A 123 2.03 -9.17 8.87
CA LYS A 123 1.60 -7.84 8.48
C LYS A 123 0.55 -7.96 7.37
N GLY A 124 -0.07 -6.88 6.98
CA GLY A 124 -1.11 -6.84 5.95
C GLY A 124 -2.34 -6.14 6.49
N SER A 125 -2.10 -5.04 7.19
CA SER A 125 -3.11 -4.12 7.68
C SER A 125 -3.02 -2.77 6.95
N GLY A 126 -4.10 -2.02 6.97
CA GLY A 126 -4.18 -0.72 6.32
C GLY A 126 -4.82 -0.76 4.94
N LEU A 127 -4.99 0.44 4.36
CA LEU A 127 -5.83 0.64 3.18
C LEU A 127 -5.45 -0.27 2.01
N ILE A 128 -4.18 -0.34 1.64
CA ILE A 128 -3.75 -1.08 0.45
C ILE A 128 -3.96 -2.60 0.55
N TRP A 129 -4.08 -3.12 1.77
CA TRP A 129 -4.32 -4.55 2.02
C TRP A 129 -5.80 -4.87 2.24
N ASP A 130 -6.54 -3.89 2.77
CA ASP A 130 -7.93 -4.08 3.17
C ASP A 130 -8.93 -3.55 2.15
N ALA A 131 -8.52 -2.65 1.25
CA ALA A 131 -9.41 -2.05 0.26
C ALA A 131 -9.74 -2.98 -0.92
N PHE A 132 -9.02 -4.09 -1.06
CA PHE A 132 -9.25 -5.06 -2.15
C PHE A 132 -9.80 -6.37 -1.62
N GLY A 133 -10.49 -7.11 -2.47
CA GLY A 133 -11.05 -8.42 -2.15
C GLY A 133 -10.01 -9.38 -1.56
N LYS A 134 -10.36 -10.01 -0.43
CA LYS A 134 -9.43 -10.89 0.34
C LYS A 134 -9.33 -12.32 -0.20
N ARG A 135 -10.24 -12.70 -1.09
CA ARG A 135 -10.33 -14.08 -1.60
C ARG A 135 -10.50 -14.07 -3.11
N PRO A 136 -9.75 -14.92 -3.82
CA PRO A 136 -10.01 -15.16 -5.23
C PRO A 136 -11.44 -15.67 -5.43
N HIS A 137 -12.13 -15.16 -6.44
CA HIS A 137 -13.45 -15.61 -6.85
C HIS A 137 -13.54 -15.66 -8.38
N THR A 138 -14.63 -16.23 -8.88
CA THR A 138 -14.89 -16.25 -10.32
C THR A 138 -15.20 -14.84 -10.82
N LEU A 139 -14.51 -14.44 -11.89
CA LEU A 139 -14.72 -13.15 -12.54
C LEU A 139 -15.93 -13.24 -13.49
N GLU A 140 -17.14 -13.15 -12.95
CA GLU A 140 -18.39 -13.24 -13.75
C GLU A 140 -18.48 -12.15 -14.82
N VAL A 141 -17.85 -10.99 -14.58
CA VAL A 141 -17.77 -9.88 -15.54
C VAL A 141 -17.19 -10.30 -16.89
N LEU A 142 -16.33 -11.31 -16.92
CA LEU A 142 -15.76 -11.86 -18.17
C LEU A 142 -16.83 -12.43 -19.09
N SER A 143 -17.91 -12.98 -18.53
CA SER A 143 -19.03 -13.52 -19.31
C SER A 143 -19.91 -12.42 -19.94
N LEU A 144 -19.82 -11.19 -19.44
CA LEU A 144 -20.55 -10.03 -19.92
C LEU A 144 -19.80 -9.25 -21.01
N ALA A 145 -18.50 -9.57 -21.22
CA ALA A 145 -17.68 -8.87 -22.21
C ALA A 145 -18.09 -9.29 -23.63
N PRO A 146 -18.50 -8.33 -24.52
CA PRO A 146 -18.71 -8.63 -25.93
C PRO A 146 -17.44 -9.13 -26.63
N ASP A 147 -17.59 -9.88 -27.72
CA ASP A 147 -16.47 -10.46 -28.49
C ASP A 147 -15.47 -9.42 -29.02
N ASN A 148 -15.93 -8.17 -29.20
CA ASN A 148 -15.11 -7.06 -29.68
C ASN A 148 -14.53 -6.19 -28.55
N THR A 149 -14.52 -6.66 -27.32
CA THR A 149 -13.99 -5.94 -26.18
C THR A 149 -12.47 -5.74 -26.32
N ALA A 150 -12.04 -4.48 -26.43
CA ALA A 150 -10.61 -4.15 -26.53
C ALA A 150 -9.90 -4.15 -25.18
N ALA A 151 -10.61 -3.85 -24.08
CA ALA A 151 -10.08 -3.88 -22.73
C ALA A 151 -11.20 -4.14 -21.72
N LEU A 152 -10.88 -4.89 -20.68
CA LEU A 152 -11.74 -5.15 -19.54
C LEU A 152 -10.91 -5.03 -18.26
N MET A 153 -11.43 -4.34 -17.27
CA MET A 153 -10.84 -4.27 -15.95
C MET A 153 -11.89 -4.61 -14.89
N HIS A 154 -11.50 -5.44 -13.95
CA HIS A 154 -12.32 -5.76 -12.78
C HIS A 154 -11.47 -5.56 -11.52
N SER A 155 -12.08 -5.05 -10.47
CA SER A 155 -11.45 -4.84 -9.18
C SER A 155 -12.49 -4.92 -8.06
N ASP A 156 -12.16 -5.62 -6.99
CA ASP A 156 -12.98 -5.70 -5.76
C ASP A 156 -12.60 -4.56 -4.82
N LEU A 157 -12.73 -3.34 -5.27
CA LEU A 157 -12.40 -2.17 -4.45
C LEU A 157 -13.52 -1.86 -3.46
N ASP A 158 -13.22 -1.90 -2.16
CA ASP A 158 -14.07 -1.38 -1.09
C ASP A 158 -13.96 0.14 -1.04
N VAL A 159 -14.83 0.80 -1.81
CA VAL A 159 -14.85 2.27 -1.96
C VAL A 159 -15.13 2.96 -0.64
N LYS A 160 -16.04 2.38 0.19
CA LYS A 160 -16.34 2.94 1.51
C LYS A 160 -15.09 2.99 2.38
N ARG A 161 -14.28 1.94 2.39
CA ARG A 161 -13.03 1.89 3.15
C ARG A 161 -12.01 2.93 2.68
N VAL A 162 -11.94 3.17 1.38
CA VAL A 162 -11.08 4.24 0.81
C VAL A 162 -11.52 5.61 1.33
N ILE A 163 -12.82 5.86 1.35
CA ILE A 163 -13.37 7.13 1.83
C ILE A 163 -13.17 7.29 3.34
N ASP A 164 -13.48 6.26 4.14
CA ASP A 164 -13.28 6.28 5.60
C ASP A 164 -11.80 6.56 5.94
N TRP A 165 -10.88 5.98 5.18
CA TRP A 165 -9.46 6.27 5.32
C TRP A 165 -9.14 7.73 4.94
N ALA A 166 -9.66 8.21 3.83
CA ALA A 166 -9.44 9.58 3.38
C ALA A 166 -10.00 10.60 4.38
N ASP A 167 -11.19 10.36 4.94
CA ASP A 167 -11.78 11.16 6.01
C ASP A 167 -10.88 11.19 7.26
N THR A 168 -10.32 10.03 7.64
CA THR A 168 -9.43 9.95 8.80
C THR A 168 -8.12 10.72 8.58
N VAL A 169 -7.57 10.66 7.37
CA VAL A 169 -6.28 11.28 7.05
C VAL A 169 -6.42 12.78 6.78
N PHE A 170 -7.46 13.17 6.06
CA PHE A 170 -7.61 14.54 5.56
C PHE A 170 -8.69 15.34 6.30
N GLY A 171 -9.52 14.69 7.13
CA GLY A 171 -10.68 15.34 7.76
C GLY A 171 -10.31 16.58 8.58
N GLU A 172 -9.24 16.53 9.37
CA GLU A 172 -8.79 17.69 10.12
C GLU A 172 -8.35 18.86 9.22
N MET A 173 -7.70 18.55 8.10
CA MET A 173 -7.26 19.55 7.11
C MET A 173 -8.45 20.17 6.37
N LEU A 174 -9.55 19.41 6.21
CA LEU A 174 -10.80 19.85 5.58
C LEU A 174 -11.77 20.53 6.58
N GLY A 175 -11.31 20.88 7.77
CA GLY A 175 -12.12 21.57 8.78
C GLY A 175 -12.98 20.64 9.64
N GLY A 176 -12.65 19.35 9.67
CA GLY A 176 -13.38 18.34 10.46
C GLY A 176 -14.66 17.84 9.81
N GLU A 177 -14.93 18.26 8.57
CA GLU A 177 -16.07 17.76 7.80
C GLU A 177 -15.70 16.50 7.03
N SER A 178 -16.61 15.54 6.99
CA SER A 178 -16.41 14.32 6.17
C SER A 178 -16.42 14.67 4.69
N ILE A 179 -15.54 14.02 3.91
CA ILE A 179 -15.53 14.09 2.45
C ILE A 179 -16.91 13.70 1.91
N MET A 180 -17.54 12.70 2.54
CA MET A 180 -18.88 12.23 2.16
C MET A 180 -19.97 13.27 2.42
N ALA A 181 -19.88 14.02 3.51
CA ALA A 181 -20.88 15.06 3.81
C ALA A 181 -20.90 16.18 2.77
N ASN A 182 -19.77 16.41 2.11
CA ASN A 182 -19.59 17.42 1.06
C ASN A 182 -19.67 16.84 -0.36
N ALA A 183 -19.88 15.53 -0.53
CA ALA A 183 -20.03 14.91 -1.82
C ALA A 183 -21.39 15.29 -2.47
N PRO A 184 -21.46 15.47 -3.80
CA PRO A 184 -22.71 15.66 -4.50
C PRO A 184 -23.70 14.52 -4.21
N PRO A 185 -25.02 14.79 -4.14
CA PRO A 185 -26.03 13.77 -3.84
C PRO A 185 -25.94 12.54 -4.73
N GLU A 186 -25.60 12.71 -6.01
CA GLU A 186 -25.45 11.63 -6.97
C GLU A 186 -24.29 10.67 -6.59
N VAL A 187 -23.24 11.21 -5.97
CA VAL A 187 -22.10 10.42 -5.47
C VAL A 187 -22.48 9.69 -4.19
N GLN A 188 -23.23 10.35 -3.30
CA GLN A 188 -23.73 9.72 -2.06
C GLN A 188 -24.66 8.55 -2.41
N ASP A 189 -25.61 8.73 -3.31
CA ASP A 189 -26.54 7.69 -3.76
C ASP A 189 -25.80 6.47 -4.38
N ILE A 190 -24.74 6.72 -5.15
CA ILE A 190 -23.92 5.64 -5.71
C ILE A 190 -23.23 4.87 -4.59
N LEU A 191 -22.64 5.56 -3.63
CA LEU A 191 -21.86 4.93 -2.55
C LEU A 191 -22.73 4.18 -1.54
N ASP A 192 -23.96 4.66 -1.28
CA ASP A 192 -24.94 3.98 -0.44
C ASP A 192 -25.52 2.72 -1.12
N SER A 193 -25.27 2.52 -2.41
CA SER A 193 -25.68 1.34 -3.17
C SER A 193 -24.71 0.16 -3.10
N PHE A 194 -23.51 0.35 -2.54
CA PHE A 194 -22.48 -0.68 -2.36
C PHE A 194 -22.50 -1.25 -0.93
#